data_4af41f5fd0e5690be3878218d6dcd8d3
#
_entry.id   4af41f5fd0e5690be3878218d6dcd8d3
#
_cell.length_a   1.000
_cell.length_b   1.000
_cell.length_c   1.000
_cell.angle_alpha   90.00
_cell.angle_beta   90.00
_cell.angle_gamma   90.00
#
_symmetry.space_group_name_H-M   'P 1'
#
loop_
_entity.id
_entity.type
_entity.pdbx_description
1 polymer ?
#
loop_
_entity_poly.entity_id
_entity_poly.type
_entity_poly.pdbx_seq_one_letter_code
_entity_poly.pdbx_strand_id
1 'polypeptide(L)'
;MQDLVVNNVFLLYVAAIVLLGILSSIAALRFGAPLLLVFLVIGMLLGEDGPGGLRFDSYVIAYLIGSAALAVILFDGGMRTRLSAIRSVAAPALALSTIGVLLTAGLTGLFVHYVIGLGWIISFLLGSIVASTDAAAVFFLLKSGGLKLRGRVGTVLETESATNDPMALFLTLALLDLALLGAAPNTASPFAGTVLLFFQQFALGALIGVASGFVLVSMLSRMPLPAGLQPLFVLATAITIFSVSTILN
;
A
#
# COMPACT_ATOMS: atom_id res chain seq x y z
N MET A 1 -17.13 -34.63 -10.07
CA MET A 1 -16.32 -35.08 -8.93
C MET A 1 -14.90 -34.44 -8.94
N GLN A 2 -14.22 -34.39 -10.09
CA GLN A 2 -12.88 -33.74 -10.16
C GLN A 2 -12.92 -32.27 -9.77
N ASP A 3 -13.90 -31.48 -10.23
CA ASP A 3 -14.03 -30.06 -9.89
C ASP A 3 -14.25 -29.80 -8.39
N LEU A 4 -14.98 -30.71 -7.71
CA LEU A 4 -15.19 -30.64 -6.26
C LEU A 4 -13.89 -30.91 -5.49
N VAL A 5 -13.07 -31.83 -5.95
CA VAL A 5 -11.76 -32.10 -5.34
C VAL A 5 -10.81 -30.93 -5.54
N VAL A 6 -10.75 -30.36 -6.74
CA VAL A 6 -9.91 -29.19 -7.05
C VAL A 6 -10.31 -27.99 -6.20
N ASN A 7 -11.62 -27.71 -6.07
CA ASN A 7 -12.12 -26.61 -5.24
C ASN A 7 -11.80 -26.81 -3.75
N ASN A 8 -11.92 -28.05 -3.24
CA ASN A 8 -11.58 -28.33 -1.84
C ASN A 8 -10.08 -28.26 -1.57
N VAL A 9 -9.24 -28.67 -2.53
CA VAL A 9 -7.79 -28.50 -2.45
C VAL A 9 -7.41 -27.02 -2.44
N PHE A 10 -8.04 -26.20 -3.28
CA PHE A 10 -7.84 -24.75 -3.27
C PHE A 10 -8.23 -24.12 -1.92
N LEU A 11 -9.38 -24.47 -1.37
CA LEU A 11 -9.81 -24.02 -0.04
C LEU A 11 -8.82 -24.44 1.06
N LEU A 12 -8.30 -25.67 0.98
CA LEU A 12 -7.27 -26.14 1.90
C LEU A 12 -5.99 -25.31 1.83
N TYR A 13 -5.52 -24.98 0.62
CA TYR A 13 -4.33 -24.12 0.45
C TYR A 13 -4.56 -22.71 1.03
N VAL A 14 -5.70 -22.10 0.75
CA VAL A 14 -6.02 -20.76 1.29
C VAL A 14 -6.07 -20.81 2.83
N ALA A 15 -6.75 -21.81 3.39
CA ALA A 15 -6.83 -21.98 4.84
C ALA A 15 -5.46 -22.23 5.48
N ALA A 16 -4.62 -23.06 4.86
CA ALA A 16 -3.26 -23.34 5.32
C ALA A 16 -2.37 -22.09 5.28
N ILE A 17 -2.44 -21.29 4.22
CA ILE A 17 -1.70 -20.02 4.11
C ILE A 17 -2.13 -19.05 5.21
N VAL A 18 -3.44 -18.90 5.46
CA VAL A 18 -3.96 -18.04 6.52
C VAL A 18 -3.48 -18.52 7.90
N LEU A 19 -3.58 -19.82 8.16
CA LEU A 19 -3.09 -20.40 9.42
C LEU A 19 -1.57 -20.20 9.60
N LEU A 20 -0.78 -20.44 8.56
CA LEU A 20 0.65 -20.17 8.55
C LEU A 20 0.93 -18.69 8.83
N GLY A 21 0.17 -17.78 8.21
CA GLY A 21 0.25 -16.34 8.47
C GLY A 21 0.00 -15.99 9.94
N ILE A 22 -1.05 -16.55 10.54
CA ILE A 22 -1.37 -16.32 11.96
C ILE A 22 -0.28 -16.89 12.87
N LEU A 23 0.15 -18.13 12.66
CA LEU A 23 1.17 -18.79 13.47
C LEU A 23 2.54 -18.09 13.36
N SER A 24 2.91 -17.69 12.15
CA SER A 24 4.16 -16.93 11.93
C SER A 24 4.10 -15.53 12.54
N SER A 25 2.93 -14.90 12.59
CA SER A 25 2.73 -13.64 13.30
C SER A 25 3.03 -13.78 14.79
N ILE A 26 2.52 -14.85 15.42
CA ILE A 26 2.81 -15.14 16.85
C ILE A 26 4.31 -15.40 17.06
N ALA A 27 4.94 -16.13 16.16
CA ALA A 27 6.38 -16.39 16.23
C ALA A 27 7.19 -15.10 16.02
N ALA A 28 6.84 -14.28 15.03
CA ALA A 28 7.49 -13.00 14.76
C ALA A 28 7.46 -12.07 15.98
N LEU A 29 6.30 -11.98 16.66
CA LEU A 29 6.16 -11.21 17.90
C LEU A 29 7.08 -11.71 19.02
N ARG A 30 7.31 -13.02 19.12
CA ARG A 30 8.22 -13.60 20.12
C ARG A 30 9.69 -13.28 19.85
N PHE A 31 10.09 -13.30 18.59
CA PHE A 31 11.49 -13.09 18.18
C PHE A 31 11.81 -11.62 17.86
N GLY A 32 10.83 -10.71 17.93
CA GLY A 32 11.02 -9.30 17.57
C GLY A 32 11.33 -9.09 16.08
N ALA A 33 10.97 -10.08 15.24
CA ALA A 33 11.20 -10.00 13.81
C ALA A 33 10.13 -9.15 13.13
N PRO A 34 10.48 -8.34 12.10
CA PRO A 34 9.50 -7.59 11.32
C PRO A 34 8.52 -8.54 10.63
N LEU A 35 7.23 -8.41 10.95
CA LEU A 35 6.19 -9.32 10.49
C LEU A 35 6.12 -9.42 8.96
N LEU A 36 6.27 -8.29 8.28
CA LEU A 36 6.26 -8.23 6.80
C LEU A 36 7.42 -9.04 6.19
N LEU A 37 8.61 -8.99 6.79
CA LEU A 37 9.74 -9.80 6.32
C LEU A 37 9.50 -11.29 6.54
N VAL A 38 8.87 -11.67 7.64
CA VAL A 38 8.52 -13.08 7.90
C VAL A 38 7.53 -13.58 6.84
N PHE A 39 6.50 -12.79 6.52
CA PHE A 39 5.54 -13.14 5.46
C PHE A 39 6.18 -13.21 4.08
N LEU A 40 7.10 -12.28 3.77
CA LEU A 40 7.86 -12.31 2.53
C LEU A 40 8.69 -13.59 2.40
N VAL A 41 9.44 -13.94 3.45
CA VAL A 41 10.25 -15.18 3.46
C VAL A 41 9.36 -16.42 3.32
N ILE A 42 8.23 -16.48 4.02
CA ILE A 42 7.27 -17.59 3.87
C ILE A 42 6.73 -17.64 2.43
N GLY A 43 6.37 -16.49 1.85
CA GLY A 43 5.93 -16.42 0.46
C GLY A 43 6.99 -16.93 -0.53
N MET A 44 8.26 -16.55 -0.34
CA MET A 44 9.38 -17.03 -1.16
C MET A 44 9.61 -18.55 -0.99
N LEU A 45 9.49 -19.07 0.23
CA LEU A 45 9.63 -20.51 0.47
C LEU A 45 8.47 -21.34 -0.11
N LEU A 46 7.27 -20.78 -0.12
CA LEU A 46 6.09 -21.45 -0.69
C LEU A 46 6.01 -21.31 -2.22
N GLY A 47 6.65 -20.30 -2.79
CA GLY A 47 6.60 -19.96 -4.21
C GLY A 47 7.23 -21.00 -5.15
N GLU A 48 7.14 -20.75 -6.45
CA GLU A 48 7.59 -21.66 -7.51
C GLU A 48 9.07 -22.01 -7.40
N ASP A 49 9.92 -21.03 -7.10
CA ASP A 49 11.38 -21.20 -6.93
C ASP A 49 11.77 -21.71 -5.53
N GLY A 50 10.80 -21.81 -4.62
CA GLY A 50 11.00 -22.30 -3.26
C GLY A 50 10.66 -23.78 -3.10
N PRO A 51 10.97 -24.36 -1.93
CA PRO A 51 10.67 -25.77 -1.63
C PRO A 51 9.17 -26.11 -1.68
N GLY A 52 8.27 -25.11 -1.58
CA GLY A 52 6.83 -25.30 -1.66
C GLY A 52 6.30 -25.51 -3.07
N GLY A 53 6.98 -25.01 -4.09
CA GLY A 53 6.65 -25.21 -5.50
C GLY A 53 5.27 -24.69 -5.93
N LEU A 54 4.66 -23.78 -5.17
CA LEU A 54 3.34 -23.24 -5.48
C LEU A 54 3.43 -22.24 -6.61
N ARG A 55 2.83 -22.57 -7.75
CA ARG A 55 2.72 -21.65 -8.88
C ARG A 55 1.54 -20.71 -8.67
N PHE A 56 1.83 -19.43 -8.62
CA PHE A 56 0.84 -18.38 -8.52
C PHE A 56 1.05 -17.35 -9.64
N ASP A 57 0.45 -17.61 -10.80
CA ASP A 57 0.64 -16.82 -12.02
C ASP A 57 -0.53 -15.88 -12.33
N SER A 58 -1.48 -15.72 -11.39
CA SER A 58 -2.65 -14.90 -11.63
C SER A 58 -2.46 -13.47 -11.15
N TYR A 59 -2.04 -12.57 -12.06
CA TYR A 59 -1.98 -11.14 -11.78
C TYR A 59 -3.33 -10.54 -11.35
N VAL A 60 -4.44 -11.07 -11.88
CA VAL A 60 -5.79 -10.61 -11.51
C VAL A 60 -6.09 -10.91 -10.05
N ILE A 61 -5.80 -12.12 -9.58
CA ILE A 61 -6.03 -12.50 -8.18
C ILE A 61 -5.08 -11.72 -7.26
N ALA A 62 -3.80 -11.56 -7.65
CA ALA A 62 -2.84 -10.76 -6.91
C ALA A 62 -3.32 -9.31 -6.76
N TYR A 63 -3.78 -8.70 -7.86
CA TYR A 63 -4.34 -7.35 -7.86
C TYR A 63 -5.57 -7.23 -6.97
N LEU A 64 -6.52 -8.16 -7.06
CA LEU A 64 -7.74 -8.12 -6.24
C LEU A 64 -7.44 -8.24 -4.74
N ILE A 65 -6.57 -9.18 -4.36
CA ILE A 65 -6.18 -9.37 -2.94
C ILE A 65 -5.40 -8.15 -2.45
N GLY A 66 -4.42 -7.68 -3.23
CA GLY A 66 -3.62 -6.50 -2.88
C GLY A 66 -4.47 -5.24 -2.75
N SER A 67 -5.38 -4.99 -3.70
CA SER A 67 -6.28 -3.84 -3.67
C SER A 67 -7.25 -3.89 -2.49
N ALA A 68 -7.82 -5.06 -2.18
CA ALA A 68 -8.70 -5.23 -1.03
C ALA A 68 -7.93 -5.02 0.29
N ALA A 69 -6.73 -5.57 0.41
CA ALA A 69 -5.87 -5.37 1.58
C ALA A 69 -5.49 -3.89 1.75
N LEU A 70 -5.09 -3.22 0.66
CA LEU A 70 -4.75 -1.80 0.64
C LEU A 70 -5.94 -0.94 1.07
N ALA A 71 -7.14 -1.21 0.53
CA ALA A 71 -8.37 -0.51 0.91
C ALA A 71 -8.62 -0.58 2.43
N VAL A 72 -8.47 -1.76 3.02
CA VAL A 72 -8.67 -1.96 4.46
C VAL A 72 -7.61 -1.26 5.28
N ILE A 73 -6.34 -1.36 4.90
CA ILE A 73 -5.21 -0.72 5.62
C ILE A 73 -5.35 0.80 5.60
N LEU A 74 -5.61 1.39 4.42
CA LEU A 74 -5.78 2.84 4.29
C LEU A 74 -7.00 3.34 5.05
N PHE A 75 -8.11 2.59 5.02
CA PHE A 75 -9.32 2.95 5.75
C PHE A 75 -9.12 2.88 7.27
N ASP A 76 -8.52 1.80 7.79
CA ASP A 76 -8.20 1.65 9.23
C ASP A 76 -7.23 2.76 9.70
N GLY A 77 -6.19 3.04 8.92
CA GLY A 77 -5.23 4.13 9.17
C GLY A 77 -5.94 5.49 9.23
N GLY A 78 -6.81 5.78 8.25
CA GLY A 78 -7.59 7.01 8.21
C GLY A 78 -8.55 7.16 9.39
N MET A 79 -9.21 6.09 9.81
CA MET A 79 -10.12 6.11 10.97
C MET A 79 -9.40 6.37 12.31
N ARG A 80 -8.16 5.94 12.44
CA ARG A 80 -7.36 6.14 13.68
C ARG A 80 -6.73 7.52 13.73
N THR A 81 -6.59 8.20 12.61
CA THR A 81 -5.84 9.46 12.53
C THR A 81 -6.75 10.66 12.83
N ARG A 82 -6.34 11.50 13.78
CA ARG A 82 -7.08 12.72 14.16
C ARG A 82 -6.72 13.87 13.22
N LEU A 83 -7.69 14.51 12.59
CA LEU A 83 -7.48 15.64 11.67
C LEU A 83 -6.72 16.81 12.33
N SER A 84 -6.94 17.07 13.63
CA SER A 84 -6.19 18.08 14.37
C SER A 84 -4.71 17.76 14.52
N ALA A 85 -4.37 16.48 14.64
CA ALA A 85 -2.98 16.01 14.70
C ALA A 85 -2.30 16.19 13.34
N ILE A 86 -2.96 15.80 12.24
CA ILE A 86 -2.46 16.01 10.88
C ILE A 86 -2.12 17.48 10.62
N ARG A 87 -3.03 18.40 10.95
CA ARG A 87 -2.81 19.83 10.74
C ARG A 87 -1.56 20.36 11.44
N SER A 88 -1.22 19.82 12.60
CA SER A 88 -0.03 20.25 13.35
C SER A 88 1.29 19.82 12.75
N VAL A 89 1.27 18.82 11.85
CA VAL A 89 2.46 18.21 11.23
C VAL A 89 2.42 18.24 9.69
N ALA A 90 1.40 18.88 9.10
CA ALA A 90 1.20 18.87 7.66
C ALA A 90 2.42 19.33 6.86
N ALA A 91 3.05 20.43 7.26
CA ALA A 91 4.21 20.96 6.53
C ALA A 91 5.42 19.99 6.54
N PRO A 92 5.90 19.47 7.69
CA PRO A 92 6.99 18.50 7.67
C PRO A 92 6.60 17.19 7.01
N ALA A 93 5.37 16.69 7.18
CA ALA A 93 4.91 15.47 6.54
C ALA A 93 4.88 15.61 5.00
N LEU A 94 4.32 16.70 4.47
CA LEU A 94 4.32 16.99 3.04
C LEU A 94 5.74 17.16 2.47
N ALA A 95 6.64 17.83 3.18
CA ALA A 95 8.03 17.95 2.74
C ALA A 95 8.72 16.59 2.66
N LEU A 96 8.52 15.72 3.63
CA LEU A 96 9.09 14.37 3.63
C LEU A 96 8.46 13.48 2.56
N SER A 97 7.14 13.52 2.40
CA SER A 97 6.45 12.71 1.39
C SER A 97 6.66 13.18 -0.05
N THR A 98 7.17 14.38 -0.28
CA THR A 98 7.51 14.91 -1.62
C THR A 98 9.01 14.92 -1.86
N ILE A 99 9.74 15.80 -1.16
CA ILE A 99 11.19 15.93 -1.31
C ILE A 99 11.90 14.65 -0.85
N GLY A 100 11.45 14.03 0.24
CA GLY A 100 11.98 12.77 0.73
C GLY A 100 11.85 11.64 -0.29
N VAL A 101 10.66 11.48 -0.88
CA VAL A 101 10.41 10.47 -1.94
C VAL A 101 11.31 10.73 -3.16
N LEU A 102 11.41 11.98 -3.62
CA LEU A 102 12.29 12.33 -4.75
C LEU A 102 13.77 12.05 -4.46
N LEU A 103 14.23 12.37 -3.24
CA LEU A 103 15.61 12.08 -2.84
C LEU A 103 15.87 10.59 -2.73
N THR A 104 14.95 9.83 -2.10
CA THR A 104 15.09 8.39 -1.96
C THR A 104 15.07 7.70 -3.33
N ALA A 105 14.11 8.05 -4.19
CA ALA A 105 14.03 7.54 -5.55
C ALA A 105 15.28 7.89 -6.37
N GLY A 106 15.75 9.14 -6.26
CA GLY A 106 16.92 9.63 -6.95
C GLY A 106 18.20 8.91 -6.50
N LEU A 107 18.46 8.85 -5.21
CA LEU A 107 19.65 8.20 -4.67
C LEU A 107 19.65 6.69 -4.94
N THR A 108 18.50 6.03 -4.76
CA THR A 108 18.35 4.61 -5.08
C THR A 108 18.54 4.37 -6.58
N GLY A 109 17.95 5.22 -7.43
CA GLY A 109 18.11 5.13 -8.89
C GLY A 109 19.57 5.32 -9.33
N LEU A 110 20.28 6.28 -8.74
CA LEU A 110 21.72 6.48 -8.98
C LEU A 110 22.52 5.23 -8.55
N PHE A 111 22.26 4.71 -7.36
CA PHE A 111 22.91 3.49 -6.89
C PHE A 111 22.67 2.31 -7.84
N VAL A 112 21.43 2.08 -8.25
CA VAL A 112 21.07 1.01 -9.18
C VAL A 112 21.78 1.19 -10.53
N HIS A 113 21.83 2.42 -11.05
CA HIS A 113 22.52 2.70 -12.31
C HIS A 113 24.03 2.43 -12.23
N TYR A 114 24.71 3.00 -11.24
CA TYR A 114 26.17 2.92 -11.17
C TYR A 114 26.71 1.60 -10.61
N VAL A 115 25.97 0.94 -9.71
CA VAL A 115 26.43 -0.29 -9.06
C VAL A 115 25.90 -1.54 -9.77
N ILE A 116 24.64 -1.53 -10.20
CA ILE A 116 24.00 -2.69 -10.84
C ILE A 116 24.14 -2.60 -12.38
N GLY A 117 24.35 -1.38 -12.93
CA GLY A 117 24.57 -1.18 -14.37
C GLY A 117 23.30 -1.15 -15.22
N LEU A 118 22.11 -0.95 -14.62
CA LEU A 118 20.87 -0.83 -15.37
C LEU A 118 20.73 0.51 -16.07
N GLY A 119 19.92 0.56 -17.14
CA GLY A 119 19.61 1.79 -17.86
C GLY A 119 18.95 2.85 -16.96
N TRP A 120 19.15 4.13 -17.25
CA TRP A 120 18.69 5.26 -16.42
C TRP A 120 17.21 5.18 -16.03
N ILE A 121 16.32 4.99 -16.99
CA ILE A 121 14.87 4.98 -16.75
C ILE A 121 14.50 3.81 -15.83
N ILE A 122 15.03 2.61 -16.08
CA ILE A 122 14.77 1.42 -15.26
C ILE A 122 15.31 1.62 -13.83
N SER A 123 16.48 2.24 -13.70
CA SER A 123 17.10 2.50 -12.41
C SER A 123 16.26 3.46 -11.56
N PHE A 124 15.77 4.56 -12.14
CA PHE A 124 14.89 5.49 -11.43
C PHE A 124 13.49 4.92 -11.21
N LEU A 125 12.99 4.06 -12.09
CA LEU A 125 11.73 3.34 -11.90
C LEU A 125 11.82 2.43 -10.67
N LEU A 126 12.88 1.65 -10.53
CA LEU A 126 13.15 0.85 -9.33
C LEU A 126 13.27 1.74 -8.08
N GLY A 127 13.98 2.86 -8.21
CA GLY A 127 14.10 3.85 -7.14
C GLY A 127 12.74 4.40 -6.68
N SER A 128 11.83 4.70 -7.61
CA SER A 128 10.49 5.22 -7.28
C SER A 128 9.59 4.19 -6.60
N ILE A 129 9.67 2.92 -7.03
CA ILE A 129 8.92 1.82 -6.39
C ILE A 129 9.34 1.62 -4.94
N VAL A 130 10.65 1.72 -4.66
CA VAL A 130 11.21 1.51 -3.30
C VAL A 130 11.11 2.76 -2.43
N ALA A 131 10.78 3.93 -3.01
CA ALA A 131 10.76 5.20 -2.27
C ALA A 131 9.58 5.36 -1.31
N SER A 132 8.51 4.55 -1.45
CA SER A 132 7.41 4.49 -0.49
C SER A 132 7.87 3.84 0.81
N THR A 133 7.48 4.42 1.95
CA THR A 133 7.83 3.96 3.30
C THR A 133 6.59 3.50 4.06
N ASP A 134 6.73 2.45 4.89
CA ASP A 134 5.66 1.93 5.73
C ASP A 134 5.89 2.29 7.21
N ALA A 135 5.07 3.21 7.73
CA ALA A 135 5.12 3.62 9.13
C ALA A 135 4.77 2.47 10.08
N ALA A 136 3.90 1.53 9.69
CA ALA A 136 3.49 0.43 10.55
C ALA A 136 4.67 -0.51 10.87
N ALA A 137 5.51 -0.80 9.87
CA ALA A 137 6.74 -1.58 10.07
C ALA A 137 7.72 -0.87 11.01
N VAL A 138 7.88 0.46 10.85
CA VAL A 138 8.77 1.28 11.71
C VAL A 138 8.26 1.28 13.16
N PHE A 139 6.96 1.50 13.37
CA PHE A 139 6.38 1.47 14.72
C PHE A 139 6.51 0.10 15.39
N PHE A 140 6.32 -0.96 14.61
CA PHE A 140 6.51 -2.32 15.11
C PHE A 140 7.94 -2.56 15.60
N LEU A 141 8.94 -2.19 14.79
CA LEU A 141 10.36 -2.34 15.14
C LEU A 141 10.75 -1.51 16.37
N LEU A 142 10.29 -0.26 16.45
CA LEU A 142 10.56 0.61 17.58
C LEU A 142 9.94 0.07 18.87
N LYS A 143 8.69 -0.42 18.78
CA LYS A 143 7.98 -0.99 19.92
C LYS A 143 8.63 -2.28 20.41
N SER A 144 9.05 -3.16 19.52
CA SER A 144 9.78 -4.39 19.87
C SER A 144 11.16 -4.11 20.47
N GLY A 145 11.81 -3.01 20.06
CA GLY A 145 13.05 -2.50 20.67
C GLY A 145 12.86 -1.72 21.97
N GLY A 146 11.63 -1.63 22.50
CA GLY A 146 11.33 -0.87 23.72
C GLY A 146 11.41 0.65 23.58
N LEU A 147 11.57 1.16 22.36
CA LEU A 147 11.68 2.59 22.05
C LEU A 147 10.28 3.22 21.92
N LYS A 148 10.10 4.40 22.55
CA LYS A 148 8.88 5.19 22.42
C LYS A 148 9.18 6.47 21.63
N LEU A 149 8.45 6.68 20.54
CA LEU A 149 8.51 7.94 19.83
C LEU A 149 7.79 9.06 20.59
N ARG A 150 8.32 10.27 20.52
CA ARG A 150 7.56 11.47 20.93
C ARG A 150 6.33 11.57 20.04
N GLY A 151 5.15 11.89 20.63
CA GLY A 151 3.87 11.88 19.91
C GLY A 151 3.87 12.65 18.59
N ARG A 152 4.54 13.81 18.53
CA ARG A 152 4.67 14.59 17.28
C ARG A 152 5.43 13.85 16.18
N VAL A 153 6.49 13.14 16.53
CA VAL A 153 7.28 12.38 15.54
C VAL A 153 6.47 11.20 14.99
N GLY A 154 5.75 10.51 15.87
CA GLY A 154 4.83 9.44 15.44
C GLY A 154 3.77 9.95 14.45
N THR A 155 3.12 11.08 14.76
CA THR A 155 2.12 11.67 13.86
C THR A 155 2.74 12.12 12.52
N VAL A 156 3.98 12.65 12.52
CA VAL A 156 4.69 12.99 11.27
C VAL A 156 4.89 11.75 10.42
N LEU A 157 5.39 10.64 11.01
CA LEU A 157 5.64 9.39 10.29
C LEU A 157 4.35 8.78 9.73
N GLU A 158 3.26 8.74 10.52
CA GLU A 158 1.96 8.25 10.04
C GLU A 158 1.41 9.09 8.89
N THR A 159 1.48 10.42 9.00
CA THR A 159 0.98 11.34 7.98
C THR A 159 1.86 11.30 6.73
N GLU A 160 3.17 11.23 6.89
CA GLU A 160 4.14 11.11 5.81
C GLU A 160 3.92 9.81 5.05
N SER A 161 3.86 8.66 5.71
CA SER A 161 3.65 7.35 5.09
C SER A 161 2.31 7.28 4.32
N ALA A 162 1.23 7.85 4.85
CA ALA A 162 -0.05 7.91 4.14
C ALA A 162 -0.03 8.82 2.89
N THR A 163 0.95 9.76 2.81
CA THR A 163 1.04 10.75 1.73
C THR A 163 2.14 10.39 0.73
N ASN A 164 3.16 9.63 1.12
CA ASN A 164 4.26 9.26 0.24
C ASN A 164 3.84 8.21 -0.80
N ASP A 165 2.89 7.31 -0.48
CA ASP A 165 2.39 6.29 -1.40
C ASP A 165 1.83 6.90 -2.70
N PRO A 166 0.93 7.90 -2.67
CA PRO A 166 0.48 8.60 -3.87
C PRO A 166 1.63 9.27 -4.65
N MET A 167 2.63 9.83 -3.94
CA MET A 167 3.77 10.47 -4.59
C MET A 167 4.71 9.47 -5.26
N ALA A 168 4.99 8.33 -4.61
CA ALA A 168 5.79 7.25 -5.18
C ALA A 168 5.09 6.63 -6.39
N LEU A 169 3.78 6.43 -6.31
CA LEU A 169 2.96 5.94 -7.42
C LEU A 169 2.99 6.92 -8.60
N PHE A 170 2.79 8.21 -8.35
CA PHE A 170 2.87 9.25 -9.38
C PHE A 170 4.23 9.24 -10.08
N LEU A 171 5.32 9.21 -9.30
CA LEU A 171 6.68 9.17 -9.85
C LEU A 171 6.92 7.91 -10.68
N THR A 172 6.41 6.77 -10.21
CA THR A 172 6.51 5.47 -10.92
C THR A 172 5.76 5.53 -12.25
N LEU A 173 4.53 6.03 -12.28
CA LEU A 173 3.75 6.17 -13.50
C LEU A 173 4.38 7.16 -14.48
N ALA A 174 4.88 8.30 -14.00
CA ALA A 174 5.56 9.28 -14.84
C ALA A 174 6.84 8.71 -15.49
N LEU A 175 7.62 7.91 -14.75
CA LEU A 175 8.81 7.24 -15.28
C LEU A 175 8.45 6.09 -16.22
N LEU A 176 7.35 5.39 -15.97
CA LEU A 176 6.82 4.35 -16.85
C LEU A 176 6.37 4.94 -18.19
N ASP A 177 5.65 6.05 -18.17
CA ASP A 177 5.26 6.78 -19.39
C ASP A 177 6.49 7.21 -20.20
N LEU A 178 7.53 7.74 -19.53
CA LEU A 178 8.81 8.05 -20.18
C LEU A 178 9.49 6.83 -20.79
N ALA A 179 9.41 5.67 -20.12
CA ALA A 179 9.97 4.41 -20.65
C ALA A 179 9.23 3.95 -21.90
N LEU A 180 7.90 4.06 -21.90
CA LEU A 180 7.05 3.65 -23.03
C LEU A 180 7.14 4.60 -24.21
N LEU A 181 7.40 5.88 -24.00
CA LEU A 181 7.56 6.90 -25.06
C LEU A 181 8.89 6.79 -25.79
N GLY A 182 9.94 6.28 -25.16
CA GLY A 182 11.15 5.89 -25.87
C GLY A 182 10.88 4.88 -27.00
N ALA A 183 9.70 4.24 -26.98
CA ALA A 183 9.19 3.32 -27.98
C ALA A 183 8.24 3.94 -29.02
N ALA A 184 7.74 5.20 -28.82
CA ALA A 184 6.79 5.85 -29.73
C ALA A 184 7.03 7.38 -29.85
N PRO A 185 7.76 7.85 -30.89
CA PRO A 185 8.26 9.23 -30.98
C PRO A 185 7.24 10.34 -31.32
N ASN A 186 5.95 10.09 -31.40
CA ASN A 186 4.98 11.03 -32.00
C ASN A 186 3.82 11.50 -31.11
N THR A 187 3.90 11.47 -29.78
CA THR A 187 2.83 12.00 -28.92
C THR A 187 3.30 13.23 -28.14
N ALA A 188 2.47 14.28 -28.18
CA ALA A 188 2.72 15.56 -27.51
C ALA A 188 2.90 15.36 -25.99
N SER A 189 4.02 15.83 -25.44
CA SER A 189 4.34 16.03 -24.02
C SER A 189 3.53 15.14 -23.03
N PRO A 190 3.88 13.87 -22.87
CA PRO A 190 3.16 12.95 -21.99
C PRO A 190 3.22 13.34 -20.53
N PHE A 191 4.34 13.95 -20.11
CA PHE A 191 4.54 14.39 -18.74
C PHE A 191 3.43 15.35 -18.24
N ALA A 192 3.00 16.30 -19.10
CA ALA A 192 1.92 17.22 -18.74
C ALA A 192 0.56 16.49 -18.57
N GLY A 193 0.30 15.47 -19.39
CA GLY A 193 -0.86 14.61 -19.27
C GLY A 193 -0.85 13.81 -17.95
N THR A 194 0.25 13.18 -17.63
CA THR A 194 0.42 12.39 -16.38
C THR A 194 0.26 13.29 -15.14
N VAL A 195 0.83 14.50 -15.16
CA VAL A 195 0.65 15.48 -14.07
C VAL A 195 -0.82 15.88 -13.92
N LEU A 196 -1.50 16.17 -15.02
CA LEU A 196 -2.92 16.53 -14.98
C LEU A 196 -3.78 15.37 -14.43
N LEU A 197 -3.56 14.17 -14.93
CA LEU A 197 -4.26 12.95 -14.45
C LEU A 197 -4.02 12.73 -12.95
N PHE A 198 -2.80 12.89 -12.46
CA PHE A 198 -2.51 12.77 -11.04
C PHE A 198 -3.35 13.75 -10.20
N PHE A 199 -3.38 15.03 -10.57
CA PHE A 199 -4.17 16.01 -9.83
C PHE A 199 -5.67 15.75 -9.93
N GLN A 200 -6.17 15.29 -11.08
CA GLN A 200 -7.57 14.91 -11.25
C GLN A 200 -7.92 13.71 -10.36
N GLN A 201 -7.11 12.65 -10.37
CA GLN A 201 -7.33 11.46 -9.53
C GLN A 201 -7.25 11.80 -8.05
N PHE A 202 -6.27 12.62 -7.66
CA PHE A 202 -6.15 13.07 -6.27
C PHE A 202 -7.37 13.90 -5.82
N ALA A 203 -7.83 14.85 -6.64
CA ALA A 203 -8.99 15.67 -6.34
C ALA A 203 -10.28 14.82 -6.27
N LEU A 204 -10.47 13.91 -7.22
CA LEU A 204 -11.63 13.02 -7.27
C LEU A 204 -11.62 12.05 -6.08
N GLY A 205 -10.49 11.45 -5.77
CA GLY A 205 -10.33 10.58 -4.60
C GLY A 205 -10.61 11.32 -3.28
N ALA A 206 -10.13 12.56 -3.15
CA ALA A 206 -10.41 13.40 -1.98
C ALA A 206 -11.91 13.72 -1.86
N LEU A 207 -12.58 14.07 -2.95
CA LEU A 207 -14.03 14.32 -2.98
C LEU A 207 -14.84 13.08 -2.59
N ILE A 208 -14.52 11.93 -3.19
CA ILE A 208 -15.17 10.65 -2.87
C ILE A 208 -14.92 10.28 -1.40
N GLY A 209 -13.69 10.42 -0.92
CA GLY A 209 -13.33 10.13 0.46
C GLY A 209 -14.07 10.99 1.47
N VAL A 210 -14.16 12.30 1.23
CA VAL A 210 -14.92 13.22 2.09
C VAL A 210 -16.41 12.90 2.05
N ALA A 211 -17.00 12.74 0.86
CA ALA A 211 -18.41 12.44 0.71
C ALA A 211 -18.80 11.11 1.38
N SER A 212 -18.02 10.05 1.14
CA SER A 212 -18.26 8.75 1.73
C SER A 212 -18.03 8.74 3.25
N GLY A 213 -17.05 9.51 3.75
CA GLY A 213 -16.84 9.71 5.18
C GLY A 213 -18.05 10.33 5.86
N PHE A 214 -18.66 11.37 5.28
CA PHE A 214 -19.91 11.96 5.80
C PHE A 214 -21.07 10.96 5.79
N VAL A 215 -21.23 10.20 4.72
CA VAL A 215 -22.26 9.15 4.62
C VAL A 215 -22.03 8.09 5.71
N LEU A 216 -20.82 7.61 5.87
CA LEU A 216 -20.46 6.59 6.85
C LEU A 216 -20.76 7.07 8.28
N VAL A 217 -20.33 8.28 8.65
CA VAL A 217 -20.59 8.86 9.98
C VAL A 217 -22.10 9.01 10.22
N SER A 218 -22.84 9.49 9.21
CA SER A 218 -24.29 9.61 9.30
C SER A 218 -24.98 8.25 9.47
N MET A 219 -24.53 7.21 8.79
CA MET A 219 -25.06 5.84 8.93
C MET A 219 -24.76 5.28 10.32
N LEU A 220 -23.51 5.34 10.77
CA LEU A 220 -23.10 4.82 12.07
C LEU A 220 -23.79 5.53 13.24
N SER A 221 -24.07 6.83 13.10
CA SER A 221 -24.76 7.61 14.15
C SER A 221 -26.26 7.32 14.24
N ARG A 222 -26.87 6.84 13.14
CA ARG A 222 -28.33 6.58 13.08
C ARG A 222 -28.70 5.12 13.20
N MET A 223 -27.79 4.18 12.92
CA MET A 223 -28.04 2.75 12.90
C MET A 223 -27.34 2.10 14.10
N PRO A 224 -28.09 1.58 15.09
CA PRO A 224 -27.51 0.81 16.19
C PRO A 224 -27.07 -0.57 15.67
N LEU A 225 -25.85 -0.64 15.14
CA LEU A 225 -25.27 -1.90 14.66
C LEU A 225 -24.87 -2.78 15.85
N PRO A 226 -25.29 -4.06 15.90
CA PRO A 226 -24.77 -5.02 16.85
C PRO A 226 -23.23 -5.08 16.80
N ALA A 227 -22.57 -5.22 17.96
CA ALA A 227 -21.12 -5.18 18.08
C ALA A 227 -20.40 -6.18 17.14
N GLY A 228 -21.01 -7.34 16.87
CA GLY A 228 -20.45 -8.34 15.92
C GLY A 228 -20.52 -7.94 14.44
N LEU A 229 -21.42 -7.03 14.06
CA LEU A 229 -21.56 -6.58 12.66
C LEU A 229 -20.72 -5.33 12.34
N GLN A 230 -20.26 -4.62 13.35
CA GLN A 230 -19.46 -3.40 13.14
C GLN A 230 -18.18 -3.63 12.29
N PRO A 231 -17.34 -4.64 12.57
CA PRO A 231 -16.14 -4.91 11.75
C PRO A 231 -16.48 -5.28 10.30
N LEU A 232 -17.54 -6.05 10.09
CA LEU A 232 -17.98 -6.44 8.74
C LEU A 232 -18.51 -5.23 7.97
N PHE A 233 -19.24 -4.34 8.63
CA PHE A 233 -19.75 -3.10 8.03
C PHE A 233 -18.59 -2.17 7.62
N VAL A 234 -17.60 -2.01 8.51
CA VAL A 234 -16.40 -1.20 8.23
C VAL A 234 -15.62 -1.78 7.05
N LEU A 235 -15.39 -3.09 7.03
CA LEU A 235 -14.70 -3.79 5.95
C LEU A 235 -15.44 -3.63 4.61
N ALA A 236 -16.74 -3.88 4.59
CA ALA A 236 -17.55 -3.73 3.39
C ALA A 236 -17.54 -2.28 2.87
N THR A 237 -17.63 -1.30 3.77
CA THR A 237 -17.59 0.12 3.42
C THR A 237 -16.22 0.51 2.84
N ALA A 238 -15.12 0.06 3.44
CA ALA A 238 -13.77 0.33 2.95
C ALA A 238 -13.58 -0.17 1.51
N ILE A 239 -13.96 -1.43 1.26
CA ILE A 239 -13.85 -2.03 -0.08
C ILE A 239 -14.79 -1.31 -1.07
N THR A 240 -16.00 -0.95 -0.66
CA THR A 240 -16.97 -0.26 -1.52
C THR A 240 -16.43 1.12 -1.94
N ILE A 241 -15.94 1.93 -0.99
CA ILE A 241 -15.39 3.26 -1.26
C ILE A 241 -14.20 3.15 -2.21
N PHE A 242 -13.28 2.22 -1.93
CA PHE A 242 -12.12 1.98 -2.78
C PHE A 242 -12.53 1.59 -4.20
N SER A 243 -13.43 0.62 -4.34
CA SER A 243 -13.89 0.14 -5.64
C SER A 243 -14.62 1.24 -6.44
N VAL A 244 -15.50 2.01 -5.79
CA VAL A 244 -16.19 3.13 -6.43
C VAL A 244 -15.16 4.19 -6.88
N SER A 245 -14.19 4.53 -6.04
CA SER A 245 -13.13 5.46 -6.40
C SER A 245 -12.33 4.98 -7.60
N THR A 246 -12.00 3.69 -7.66
CA THR A 246 -11.24 3.10 -8.78
C THR A 246 -12.06 3.02 -10.08
N ILE A 247 -13.37 2.81 -10.01
CA ILE A 247 -14.25 2.76 -11.19
C ILE A 247 -14.48 4.16 -11.78
N LEU A 248 -14.48 5.20 -10.93
CA LEU A 248 -14.70 6.59 -11.35
C LEU A 248 -13.43 7.33 -11.79
N ASN A 249 -12.26 6.74 -11.55
CA ASN A 249 -10.95 7.20 -12.01
C ASN A 249 -10.55 6.51 -13.33
#